data_928464d8c99527c1de0c458f14d12eee
#
_entry.id   928464d8c99527c1de0c458f14d12eee
#
_cell.length_a   1.000
_cell.length_b   1.000
_cell.length_c   1.000
_cell.angle_alpha   90.00
_cell.angle_beta   90.00
_cell.angle_gamma   90.00
#
_symmetry.space_group_name_H-M   'P 1'
#
loop_
_entity.id
_entity.type
_entity.pdbx_description
1 polymer ?
#
loop_
_entity_poly.entity_id
_entity_poly.type
_entity_poly.pdbx_seq_one_letter_code
_entity_poly.pdbx_strand_id
1 'polypeptide(L)'
;MEEQAFPNVFLIGEHSEYYAEISEQHPAILLTVFNNDMEFAFEKWAGMLVEMENFAKEINYDINGVKLFLHVYFNPDGKIKYLSYYPKPNSKNVPNAEITAFFKSFAKVYQLQVNADIGFQHYASASFPTFFGNINKETAKK
;
A
#
# COMPACT_ATOMS: atom_id res chain seq x y z
N MET A 1 -20.36 7.55 17.27
CA MET A 1 -20.08 6.97 17.01
C MET A 1 -19.15 6.48 16.80
N GLU A 2 -18.52 6.00 16.86
CA GLU A 2 -17.58 5.56 16.62
C GLU A 2 -17.31 4.91 15.90
N GLU A 3 -17.25 5.32 15.42
CA GLU A 3 -17.12 4.83 14.50
C GLU A 3 -16.10 4.03 14.15
N GLN A 4 -15.21 4.15 14.01
CA GLN A 4 -14.07 3.39 13.64
C GLN A 4 -13.75 2.37 14.67
N ALA A 5 -14.43 1.27 14.59
CA ALA A 5 -14.30 0.21 15.57
C ALA A 5 -13.07 -0.64 15.32
N PHE A 6 -12.41 -0.50 14.17
CA PHE A 6 -11.27 -1.36 13.82
C PHE A 6 -10.08 -0.51 13.36
N PRO A 7 -8.87 -1.09 13.40
CA PRO A 7 -7.66 -0.33 13.07
C PRO A 7 -7.57 -0.05 11.57
N ASN A 8 -6.72 0.92 11.22
CA ASN A 8 -6.53 1.26 9.82
C ASN A 8 -5.53 0.33 9.11
N VAL A 9 -4.80 -0.49 9.86
CA VAL A 9 -3.90 -1.50 9.29
C VAL A 9 -4.23 -2.84 9.93
N PHE A 10 -4.47 -3.85 9.09
CA PHE A 10 -4.89 -5.16 9.60
C PHE A 10 -4.57 -6.25 8.58
N LEU A 11 -4.65 -7.50 9.02
CA LEU A 11 -4.47 -8.63 8.12
C LEU A 11 -5.69 -8.81 7.24
N ILE A 12 -5.45 -9.15 5.98
CA ILE A 12 -6.54 -9.52 5.07
C ILE A 12 -7.25 -10.73 5.69
N GLY A 13 -8.56 -10.64 5.79
CA GLY A 13 -9.38 -11.65 6.43
C GLY A 13 -9.89 -11.24 7.78
N GLU A 14 -9.17 -10.35 8.47
CA GLU A 14 -9.68 -9.76 9.71
C GLU A 14 -10.70 -8.68 9.37
N HIS A 15 -11.67 -8.49 10.26
CA HIS A 15 -12.66 -7.41 10.10
C HIS A 15 -13.43 -7.51 8.80
N SER A 16 -13.66 -8.74 8.32
CA SER A 16 -14.32 -8.93 7.04
C SER A 16 -15.76 -8.37 7.02
N GLU A 17 -16.35 -8.22 8.20
CA GLU A 17 -17.69 -7.67 8.28
C GLU A 17 -17.76 -6.21 7.84
N TYR A 18 -16.60 -5.53 7.75
CA TYR A 18 -16.54 -4.14 7.33
C TYR A 18 -16.12 -3.98 5.88
N TYR A 19 -15.78 -5.06 5.18
CA TYR A 19 -15.24 -4.95 3.83
C TYR A 19 -16.21 -4.29 2.85
N ALA A 20 -17.49 -4.63 2.94
CA ALA A 20 -18.46 -4.05 2.03
C ALA A 20 -18.55 -2.54 2.22
N GLU A 21 -18.54 -2.11 3.48
CA GLU A 21 -18.62 -0.69 3.80
C GLU A 21 -17.36 0.04 3.34
N ILE A 22 -16.20 -0.55 3.57
CA ILE A 22 -14.94 0.04 3.14
C ILE A 22 -14.91 0.18 1.62
N SER A 23 -15.36 -0.87 0.91
CA SER A 23 -15.37 -0.84 -0.54
C SER A 23 -16.32 0.21 -1.07
N GLU A 24 -17.47 0.40 -0.43
CA GLU A 24 -18.41 1.44 -0.83
C GLU A 24 -17.81 2.83 -0.72
N GLN A 25 -16.97 3.03 0.27
CA GLN A 25 -16.31 4.33 0.48
C GLN A 25 -15.17 4.55 -0.52
N HIS A 26 -14.74 3.48 -1.20
CA HIS A 26 -13.62 3.54 -2.14
C HIS A 26 -14.01 2.84 -3.44
N PRO A 27 -15.02 3.38 -4.15
CA PRO A 27 -15.57 2.66 -5.30
C PRO A 27 -14.69 2.67 -6.53
N ALA A 28 -13.75 3.59 -6.63
CA ALA A 28 -12.85 3.65 -7.76
C ALA A 28 -11.64 2.77 -7.55
N ILE A 29 -10.96 2.41 -8.63
CA ILE A 29 -9.71 1.68 -8.54
C ILE A 29 -8.58 2.57 -9.05
N LEU A 30 -7.35 2.22 -8.68
CA LEU A 30 -6.19 3.02 -9.02
C LEU A 30 -6.11 3.27 -10.52
N LEU A 31 -6.36 2.25 -11.32
CA LEU A 31 -6.31 2.38 -12.78
C LEU A 31 -7.26 3.46 -13.29
N THR A 32 -8.49 3.46 -12.78
CA THR A 32 -9.50 4.43 -13.21
C THR A 32 -9.11 5.85 -12.84
N VAL A 33 -8.55 6.02 -11.65
CA VAL A 33 -8.16 7.34 -11.17
C VAL A 33 -7.08 7.94 -12.07
N PHE A 34 -6.26 7.09 -12.70
CA PHE A 34 -5.24 7.56 -13.63
C PHE A 34 -5.67 7.39 -15.07
N ASN A 35 -6.97 7.54 -15.32
CA ASN A 35 -7.54 7.61 -16.68
C ASN A 35 -7.32 6.32 -17.48
N ASN A 36 -7.31 5.19 -16.80
CA ASN A 36 -7.11 3.87 -17.40
C ASN A 36 -5.75 3.70 -18.09
N ASP A 37 -4.79 4.53 -17.70
CA ASP A 37 -3.42 4.41 -18.20
C ASP A 37 -2.70 3.40 -17.31
N MET A 38 -2.61 2.15 -17.79
CA MET A 38 -2.04 1.07 -16.99
C MET A 38 -0.58 1.33 -16.64
N GLU A 39 0.17 1.86 -17.58
CA GLU A 39 1.60 2.10 -17.34
C GLU A 39 1.80 3.15 -16.26
N PHE A 40 1.02 4.22 -16.33
CA PHE A 40 1.14 5.30 -15.36
C PHE A 40 0.66 4.84 -13.99
N ALA A 41 -0.46 4.10 -13.95
CA ALA A 41 -0.96 3.57 -12.67
C ALA A 41 0.05 2.62 -12.04
N PHE A 42 0.68 1.77 -12.87
CA PHE A 42 1.70 0.87 -12.38
C PHE A 42 2.89 1.63 -11.81
N GLU A 43 3.31 2.71 -12.48
CA GLU A 43 4.42 3.52 -12.00
C GLU A 43 4.10 4.12 -10.63
N LYS A 44 2.86 4.57 -10.45
CA LYS A 44 2.46 5.13 -9.16
C LYS A 44 2.46 4.08 -8.06
N TRP A 45 1.96 2.90 -8.36
CA TRP A 45 1.98 1.81 -7.40
C TRP A 45 3.41 1.40 -7.06
N ALA A 46 4.23 1.20 -8.09
CA ALA A 46 5.62 0.82 -7.89
C ALA A 46 6.37 1.88 -7.10
N GLY A 47 6.09 3.15 -7.38
CA GLY A 47 6.71 4.24 -6.64
C GLY A 47 6.39 4.20 -5.16
N MET A 48 5.14 3.83 -4.82
CA MET A 48 4.78 3.69 -3.41
C MET A 48 5.58 2.57 -2.75
N LEU A 49 5.77 1.45 -3.46
CA LEU A 49 6.55 0.36 -2.90
C LEU A 49 8.00 0.75 -2.68
N VAL A 50 8.56 1.55 -3.59
CA VAL A 50 9.91 2.07 -3.41
C VAL A 50 9.97 3.00 -2.20
N GLU A 51 8.93 3.83 -2.01
CA GLU A 51 8.88 4.70 -0.84
C GLU A 51 8.82 3.89 0.45
N MET A 52 8.08 2.79 0.43
CA MET A 52 8.05 1.89 1.58
C MET A 52 9.45 1.36 1.89
N GLU A 53 10.16 0.98 0.85
CA GLU A 53 11.52 0.45 1.01
C GLU A 53 12.45 1.51 1.58
N ASN A 54 12.35 2.74 1.09
CA ASN A 54 13.17 3.84 1.59
C ASN A 54 12.81 4.18 3.03
N PHE A 55 11.52 4.17 3.35
CA PHE A 55 11.07 4.44 4.70
C PHE A 55 11.61 3.39 5.68
N ALA A 56 11.61 2.12 5.26
CA ALA A 56 12.16 1.06 6.10
C ALA A 56 13.62 1.33 6.41
N LYS A 57 14.38 1.79 5.42
CA LYS A 57 15.78 2.12 5.63
C LYS A 57 15.94 3.27 6.62
N GLU A 58 15.08 4.26 6.52
CA GLU A 58 15.16 5.42 7.42
C GLU A 58 14.94 5.03 8.87
N ILE A 59 14.06 4.08 9.12
CA ILE A 59 13.76 3.67 10.50
C ILE A 59 14.53 2.41 10.90
N ASN A 60 15.47 1.99 10.07
CA ASN A 60 16.31 0.82 10.34
C ASN A 60 15.52 -0.47 10.52
N TYR A 61 14.47 -0.62 9.73
CA TYR A 61 13.68 -1.84 9.71
C TYR A 61 14.05 -2.67 8.49
N ASP A 62 14.47 -3.92 8.70
CA ASP A 62 14.92 -4.78 7.61
C ASP A 62 13.71 -5.45 6.97
N ILE A 63 13.24 -4.87 5.88
CA ILE A 63 12.08 -5.40 5.16
C ILE A 63 12.47 -6.37 4.05
N ASN A 64 13.77 -6.56 3.80
CA ASN A 64 14.22 -7.43 2.73
C ASN A 64 13.76 -8.86 2.97
N GLY A 65 13.22 -9.48 1.93
CA GLY A 65 12.71 -10.83 2.01
C GLY A 65 11.23 -10.92 2.34
N VAL A 66 10.62 -9.82 2.72
CA VAL A 66 9.19 -9.78 3.03
C VAL A 66 8.40 -9.75 1.72
N LYS A 67 7.41 -10.63 1.60
CA LYS A 67 6.56 -10.74 0.41
C LYS A 67 5.12 -10.81 0.88
N LEU A 68 4.31 -9.90 0.35
CA LEU A 68 2.95 -9.73 0.86
C LEU A 68 1.95 -9.54 -0.26
N PHE A 69 0.69 -9.86 0.04
CA PHE A 69 -0.43 -9.28 -0.69
C PHE A 69 -0.81 -8.01 0.04
N LEU A 70 -1.08 -6.94 -0.71
CA LEU A 70 -1.47 -5.65 -0.15
C LEU A 70 -2.77 -5.20 -0.76
N HIS A 71 -3.66 -4.68 0.09
CA HIS A 71 -4.88 -4.04 -0.35
C HIS A 71 -4.92 -2.67 0.31
N VAL A 72 -4.75 -1.62 -0.49
CA VAL A 72 -4.63 -0.26 0.04
C VAL A 72 -5.84 0.54 -0.41
N TYR A 73 -6.41 1.28 0.55
CA TYR A 73 -7.57 2.13 0.32
C TYR A 73 -7.14 3.57 0.55
N PHE A 74 -7.36 4.42 -0.46
CA PHE A 74 -6.89 5.80 -0.44
C PHE A 74 -8.05 6.78 -0.32
N ASN A 75 -7.82 7.85 0.41
CA ASN A 75 -8.70 9.02 0.35
C ASN A 75 -8.47 9.73 -0.98
N PRO A 76 -9.42 10.57 -1.40
CA PRO A 76 -9.25 11.29 -2.67
C PRO A 76 -7.96 12.09 -2.76
N ASP A 77 -7.41 12.54 -1.63
CA ASP A 77 -6.18 13.32 -1.62
C ASP A 77 -4.93 12.45 -1.70
N GLY A 78 -5.10 11.13 -1.78
CA GLY A 78 -3.96 10.23 -1.92
C GLY A 78 -3.41 9.69 -0.61
N LYS A 79 -3.94 10.12 0.51
CA LYS A 79 -3.51 9.55 1.79
C LYS A 79 -4.12 8.18 1.99
N ILE A 80 -3.37 7.31 2.67
CA ILE A 80 -3.85 5.95 2.93
C ILE A 80 -4.86 5.99 4.06
N LYS A 81 -6.08 5.54 3.76
CA LYS A 81 -7.13 5.43 4.77
C LYS A 81 -7.05 4.10 5.49
N TYR A 82 -6.97 3.01 4.71
CA TYR A 82 -6.84 1.66 5.24
C TYR A 82 -5.81 0.91 4.44
N LEU A 83 -5.11 0.00 5.11
CA LEU A 83 -4.17 -0.90 4.46
C LEU A 83 -4.30 -2.27 5.09
N SER A 84 -4.60 -3.28 4.28
CA SER A 84 -4.60 -4.64 4.77
C SER A 84 -3.54 -5.43 4.01
N TYR A 85 -3.02 -6.47 4.64
CA TYR A 85 -1.93 -7.23 4.07
C TYR A 85 -2.05 -8.70 4.47
N TYR A 86 -1.35 -9.55 3.74
CA TYR A 86 -1.26 -10.95 4.11
C TYR A 86 0.09 -11.50 3.62
N PRO A 87 0.89 -12.08 4.52
CA PRO A 87 2.19 -12.61 4.11
C PRO A 87 2.03 -13.78 3.16
N LYS A 88 2.83 -13.77 2.09
CA LYS A 88 2.84 -14.88 1.15
C LYS A 88 3.58 -16.08 1.76
N PRO A 89 3.29 -17.30 1.28
CA PRO A 89 3.95 -18.48 1.85
C PRO A 89 5.47 -18.44 1.79
N ASN A 90 6.04 -17.78 0.77
CA ASN A 90 7.48 -17.70 0.61
C ASN A 90 8.08 -16.43 1.18
N SER A 91 7.32 -15.69 1.98
CA SER A 91 7.82 -14.49 2.63
C SER A 91 8.78 -14.83 3.75
N LYS A 92 9.74 -13.92 3.97
CA LYS A 92 10.53 -13.97 5.19
C LYS A 92 9.58 -13.94 6.38
N ASN A 93 9.85 -14.76 7.37
CA ASN A 93 8.97 -14.88 8.54
C ASN A 93 9.29 -13.77 9.53
N VAL A 94 8.42 -12.78 9.60
CA VAL A 94 8.53 -11.71 10.59
C VAL A 94 7.21 -11.61 11.34
N PRO A 95 7.24 -11.14 12.60
CA PRO A 95 6.01 -11.02 13.36
C PRO A 95 5.03 -10.05 12.72
N ASN A 96 3.77 -10.44 12.68
CA ASN A 96 2.74 -9.58 12.10
C ASN A 96 2.66 -8.23 12.81
N ALA A 97 2.90 -8.23 14.12
CA ALA A 97 2.87 -6.97 14.88
C ALA A 97 3.88 -5.96 14.35
N GLU A 98 5.05 -6.45 13.92
CA GLU A 98 6.07 -5.57 13.35
C GLU A 98 5.64 -5.00 12.01
N ILE A 99 5.05 -5.85 11.15
CA ILE A 99 4.59 -5.40 9.84
C ILE A 99 3.46 -4.39 10.01
N THR A 100 2.54 -4.67 10.92
CA THR A 100 1.43 -3.76 11.20
C THR A 100 1.95 -2.41 11.66
N ALA A 101 2.91 -2.41 12.59
CA ALA A 101 3.49 -1.15 13.07
C ALA A 101 4.18 -0.40 11.97
N PHE A 102 4.89 -1.12 11.10
CA PHE A 102 5.57 -0.49 9.97
C PHE A 102 4.58 0.22 9.05
N PHE A 103 3.50 -0.47 8.69
CA PHE A 103 2.52 0.12 7.78
C PHE A 103 1.74 1.26 8.42
N LYS A 104 1.48 1.18 9.74
CA LYS A 104 0.83 2.29 10.43
C LYS A 104 1.71 3.54 10.38
N SER A 105 3.01 3.38 10.57
CA SER A 105 3.93 4.50 10.50
C SER A 105 4.02 5.05 9.08
N PHE A 106 4.10 4.15 8.09
CA PHE A 106 4.19 4.56 6.70
C PHE A 106 2.94 5.32 6.27
N ALA A 107 1.77 4.81 6.67
CA ALA A 107 0.50 5.44 6.28
C ALA A 107 0.38 6.86 6.79
N LYS A 108 1.05 7.18 7.90
CA LYS A 108 0.99 8.53 8.46
C LYS A 108 1.77 9.54 7.64
N VAL A 109 2.80 9.09 6.92
CA VAL A 109 3.69 10.02 6.23
C VAL A 109 3.55 9.99 4.72
N TYR A 110 2.92 8.96 4.17
CA TYR A 110 2.84 8.81 2.73
C TYR A 110 1.60 9.45 2.14
N GLN A 111 1.76 10.09 1.01
CA GLN A 111 0.64 10.63 0.24
C GLN A 111 0.92 10.43 -1.23
N LEU A 112 0.02 9.73 -1.90
CA LEU A 112 0.13 9.51 -3.33
C LEU A 112 -0.22 10.80 -4.07
N GLN A 113 0.59 11.14 -5.07
CA GLN A 113 0.33 12.29 -5.92
C GLN A 113 -0.84 11.98 -6.84
N VAL A 114 -2.01 12.52 -6.53
CA VAL A 114 -3.22 12.21 -7.27
C VAL A 114 -4.22 13.34 -7.08
N ASN A 115 -5.11 13.47 -8.05
CA ASN A 115 -6.20 14.44 -7.98
C ASN A 115 -7.49 13.69 -8.27
N ALA A 116 -8.07 13.10 -7.25
CA ALA A 116 -9.25 12.27 -7.38
C ALA A 116 -10.45 12.92 -6.71
N ASP A 117 -11.64 12.54 -7.16
CA ASP A 117 -12.89 13.06 -6.60
C ASP A 117 -13.45 12.17 -5.51
N ILE A 118 -13.12 10.90 -5.54
CA ILE A 118 -13.66 9.93 -4.57
C ILE A 118 -12.54 9.01 -4.12
N GLY A 119 -12.79 8.28 -3.05
CA GLY A 119 -11.85 7.30 -2.57
C GLY A 119 -11.60 6.19 -3.59
N PHE A 120 -10.44 5.59 -3.55
CA PHE A 120 -10.08 4.55 -4.50
C PHE A 120 -9.19 3.51 -3.82
N GLN A 121 -9.00 2.37 -4.49
CA GLN A 121 -8.31 1.24 -3.90
C GLN A 121 -7.46 0.52 -4.93
N HIS A 122 -6.51 -0.26 -4.43
CA HIS A 122 -5.69 -1.12 -5.28
C HIS A 122 -5.26 -2.35 -4.50
N TYR A 123 -5.31 -3.50 -5.15
CA TYR A 123 -4.90 -4.76 -4.56
C TYR A 123 -3.82 -5.38 -5.44
N ALA A 124 -2.68 -5.71 -4.85
CA ALA A 124 -1.58 -6.30 -5.62
C ALA A 124 -0.59 -6.94 -4.66
N SER A 125 0.35 -7.70 -5.21
CA SER A 125 1.40 -8.25 -4.39
C SER A 125 2.59 -7.30 -4.33
N ALA A 126 3.38 -7.44 -3.27
CA ALA A 126 4.57 -6.63 -3.05
C ALA A 126 5.68 -7.51 -2.53
N SER A 127 6.87 -7.36 -3.08
CA SER A 127 8.04 -8.11 -2.64
C SER A 127 9.17 -7.12 -2.39
N PHE A 128 9.92 -7.36 -1.32
CA PHE A 128 11.03 -6.50 -0.97
C PHE A 128 12.31 -7.31 -0.91
N PRO A 129 13.45 -6.81 -1.42
CA PRO A 129 13.58 -5.48 -2.04
C PRO A 129 12.85 -5.44 -3.38
N THR A 130 12.42 -4.26 -3.76
CA THR A 130 11.75 -4.08 -5.04
C THR A 130 12.78 -3.99 -6.16
N PHE A 131 12.40 -4.45 -7.36
CA PHE A 131 13.23 -4.19 -8.53
C PHE A 131 12.91 -2.84 -9.14
N PHE A 132 11.80 -2.24 -8.70
CA PHE A 132 11.35 -0.98 -9.26
C PHE A 132 12.35 0.13 -8.99
N GLY A 133 13.01 0.13 -7.84
CA GLY A 133 14.00 1.11 -7.52
C GLY A 133 15.19 1.04 -8.46
N ASN A 134 15.64 -0.18 -8.78
CA ASN A 134 16.74 -0.37 -9.70
C ASN A 134 16.36 0.06 -11.11
N ILE A 135 15.16 -0.29 -11.53
CA ILE A 135 14.67 0.10 -12.85
C ILE A 135 14.62 1.62 -12.96
N ASN A 136 14.10 2.28 -11.93
CA ASN A 136 14.03 3.74 -11.93
C ASN A 136 15.40 4.37 -11.99
N LYS A 137 16.37 3.79 -11.27
CA LYS A 137 17.74 4.31 -11.32
C LYS A 137 18.34 4.22 -12.71
N GLU A 138 18.13 3.09 -13.37
CA GLU A 138 18.64 2.89 -14.72
C GLU A 138 17.99 3.87 -15.69
N THR A 139 16.69 4.06 -15.56
CA THR A 139 15.98 5.00 -16.40
C THR A 139 16.50 6.42 -16.18
N ALA A 140 16.75 6.78 -14.94
CA ALA A 140 17.24 8.13 -14.63
C ALA A 140 18.63 8.36 -15.20
N LYS A 141 19.43 7.32 -15.36
CA LYS A 141 20.77 7.47 -15.90
C LYS A 141 20.77 7.69 -17.40
N LYS A 142 19.71 7.37 -18.05
CA LYS A 142 19.61 7.54 -19.49
C LYS A 142 19.14 8.93 -19.84
#